data_6ec59c501d16d29240e4af24cf6d44a8
#
_entry.id   6ec59c501d16d29240e4af24cf6d44a8
#
_cell.length_a   1.000
_cell.length_b   1.000
_cell.length_c   1.000
_cell.angle_alpha   90.00
_cell.angle_beta   90.00
_cell.angle_gamma   90.00
#
_symmetry.space_group_name_H-M   'P 1'
#
loop_
_entity.id
_entity.type
_entity.pdbx_description
1 polymer ?
#
loop_
_entity_poly.entity_id
_entity_poly.type
_entity_poly.pdbx_seq_one_letter_code
_entity_poly.pdbx_strand_id
1 'polypeptide(L)'
;AGLWRLENKIEEINRHRIIIAVAGMEAALGSVLAGLTSRPIIGVPTSVGYGVCDGGKTALNSLLACCSPGLSVVNIDNGFGAACTAAKTLSSFGC
;
A
#
# COMPACT_ATOMS: atom_id res chain seq x y z
N ALA A 1 -8.83 -9.07 -6.95
CA ALA A 1 -9.89 -9.37 -7.91
C ALA A 1 -10.56 -8.09 -8.39
N GLY A 2 -10.83 -7.99 -9.65
CA GLY A 2 -11.48 -6.81 -10.20
C GLY A 2 -10.53 -5.66 -10.46
N LEU A 3 -9.47 -5.89 -11.21
CA LEU A 3 -8.49 -4.88 -11.59
C LEU A 3 -9.13 -3.62 -12.16
N TRP A 4 -10.23 -3.76 -12.89
CA TRP A 4 -10.96 -2.64 -13.48
C TRP A 4 -11.46 -1.63 -12.42
N ARG A 5 -11.70 -2.09 -11.20
CA ARG A 5 -12.12 -1.20 -10.10
C ARG A 5 -11.03 -0.21 -9.75
N LEU A 6 -9.79 -0.67 -9.77
CA LEU A 6 -8.62 0.18 -9.50
C LEU A 6 -8.36 1.11 -10.67
N GLU A 7 -8.42 0.60 -11.90
CA GLU A 7 -8.20 1.39 -13.10
C GLU A 7 -9.18 2.56 -13.20
N ASN A 8 -10.44 2.35 -12.81
CA ASN A 8 -11.46 3.39 -12.83
C ASN A 8 -11.18 4.53 -11.84
N LYS A 9 -10.30 4.31 -10.87
CA LYS A 9 -9.99 5.27 -9.82
C LYS A 9 -8.60 5.86 -9.92
N ILE A 10 -7.82 5.47 -10.92
CA ILE A 10 -6.41 5.87 -10.96
C ILE A 10 -6.22 7.37 -11.14
N GLU A 11 -7.09 8.04 -11.87
CA GLU A 11 -7.01 9.50 -12.01
C GLU A 11 -7.23 10.21 -10.68
N GLU A 12 -8.19 9.74 -9.89
CA GLU A 12 -8.47 10.28 -8.58
C GLU A 12 -7.29 10.02 -7.63
N ILE A 13 -6.76 8.80 -7.66
CA ILE A 13 -5.60 8.41 -6.85
C ILE A 13 -4.41 9.33 -7.15
N ASN A 14 -4.16 9.61 -8.41
CA ASN A 14 -3.02 10.43 -8.83
C ASN A 14 -3.14 11.90 -8.43
N ARG A 15 -4.28 12.34 -7.93
CA ARG A 15 -4.45 13.70 -7.39
C ARG A 15 -3.85 13.85 -6.00
N HIS A 16 -3.50 12.75 -5.36
CA HIS A 16 -2.96 12.76 -4.00
C HIS A 16 -1.44 12.61 -4.05
N ARG A 17 -0.73 13.21 -3.11
CA ARG A 17 0.73 13.20 -3.10
C ARG A 17 1.31 11.92 -2.55
N ILE A 18 0.63 11.30 -1.61
CA ILE A 18 1.02 10.03 -0.99
C ILE A 18 -0.20 9.13 -0.93
N ILE A 19 0.01 7.86 -1.20
CA ILE A 19 -1.05 6.87 -1.19
C ILE A 19 -0.74 5.85 -0.09
N ILE A 20 -1.74 5.52 0.71
CA ILE A 20 -1.63 4.44 1.68
C ILE A 20 -2.46 3.28 1.16
N ALA A 21 -1.81 2.16 0.87
CA ALA A 21 -2.46 0.96 0.36
C ALA A 21 -2.56 -0.08 1.46
N VAL A 22 -3.77 -0.37 1.88
CA VAL A 22 -4.05 -1.33 2.96
C VAL A 22 -4.54 -2.62 2.32
N ALA A 23 -3.82 -3.71 2.52
CA ALA A 23 -4.14 -4.97 1.87
C ALA A 23 -3.83 -6.18 2.76
N GLY A 24 -4.77 -7.11 2.77
CA GLY A 24 -4.60 -8.42 3.42
C GLY A 24 -4.34 -9.51 2.40
N MET A 25 -4.55 -10.76 2.79
CA MET A 25 -4.30 -11.93 1.96
C MET A 25 -2.89 -11.88 1.34
N GLU A 26 -2.76 -11.89 0.00
CA GLU A 26 -1.47 -11.80 -0.69
C GLU A 26 -1.03 -10.36 -0.96
N ALA A 27 -1.84 -9.38 -0.56
CA ALA A 27 -1.54 -7.96 -0.71
C ALA A 27 -1.21 -7.51 -2.15
N ALA A 28 -1.86 -8.11 -3.13
CA ALA A 28 -1.62 -7.81 -4.54
C ALA A 28 -1.91 -6.34 -4.89
N LEU A 29 -2.81 -5.70 -4.18
CA LEU A 29 -3.16 -4.29 -4.41
C LEU A 29 -1.93 -3.38 -4.41
N GLY A 30 -1.00 -3.58 -3.49
CA GLY A 30 0.20 -2.76 -3.39
C GLY A 30 1.05 -2.83 -4.65
N SER A 31 1.32 -4.04 -5.13
CA SER A 31 2.13 -4.24 -6.34
C SER A 31 1.47 -3.65 -7.57
N VAL A 32 0.18 -3.90 -7.74
CA VAL A 32 -0.55 -3.40 -8.91
C VAL A 32 -0.61 -1.88 -8.88
N LEU A 33 -0.92 -1.30 -7.74
CA LEU A 33 -1.02 0.14 -7.58
C LEU A 33 0.32 0.83 -7.84
N ALA A 34 1.41 0.25 -7.31
CA ALA A 34 2.76 0.78 -7.54
C ALA A 34 3.14 0.79 -9.02
N GLY A 35 2.60 -0.15 -9.80
CA GLY A 35 2.81 -0.19 -11.23
C GLY A 35 1.94 0.78 -12.03
N LEU A 36 0.88 1.31 -11.43
CA LEU A 36 -0.08 2.18 -12.12
C LEU A 36 0.08 3.66 -11.77
N THR A 37 0.76 4.00 -10.70
CA THR A 37 0.90 5.39 -10.26
C THR A 37 2.35 5.77 -10.07
N SER A 38 2.67 7.04 -10.30
CA SER A 38 3.98 7.59 -9.99
C SER A 38 4.07 8.16 -8.57
N ARG A 39 2.98 8.10 -7.82
CA ARG A 39 2.96 8.60 -6.44
C ARG A 39 3.62 7.61 -5.50
N PRO A 40 4.31 8.09 -4.46
CA PRO A 40 4.86 7.18 -3.45
C PRO A 40 3.74 6.48 -2.69
N ILE A 41 3.95 5.21 -2.40
CA ILE A 41 2.96 4.38 -1.73
C ILE A 41 3.53 3.87 -0.42
N ILE A 42 2.72 3.91 0.63
CA ILE A 42 3.03 3.25 1.89
C ILE A 42 2.10 2.05 1.99
N GLY A 43 2.66 0.86 1.96
CA GLY A 43 1.91 -0.38 2.06
C GLY A 43 1.68 -0.79 3.51
N VAL A 44 0.44 -1.08 3.84
CA VAL A 44 0.05 -1.58 5.16
C VAL A 44 -0.46 -3.00 4.99
N PRO A 45 0.37 -4.02 5.30
CA PRO A 45 -0.12 -5.38 5.31
C PRO A 45 -1.06 -5.58 6.48
N THR A 46 -2.16 -6.27 6.27
CA THR A 46 -3.11 -6.54 7.36
C THR A 46 -3.07 -8.00 7.75
N SER A 47 -3.48 -8.29 8.99
CA SER A 47 -3.57 -9.66 9.49
C SER A 47 -4.77 -10.42 8.92
N VAL A 48 -5.61 -9.76 8.14
CA VAL A 48 -6.79 -10.38 7.53
C VAL A 48 -6.36 -11.40 6.49
N GLY A 49 -6.76 -12.64 6.70
CA GLY A 49 -6.43 -13.72 5.79
C GLY A 49 -6.70 -15.08 6.43
N TYR A 50 -6.53 -16.12 5.64
CA TYR A 50 -6.70 -17.49 6.10
C TYR A 50 -5.69 -18.41 5.42
N GLY A 51 -5.56 -19.63 5.90
CA GLY A 51 -4.57 -20.57 5.35
C GLY A 51 -3.17 -19.99 5.49
N VAL A 52 -2.41 -20.01 4.42
CA VAL A 52 -1.03 -19.45 4.40
C VAL A 52 -1.00 -17.94 4.59
N CYS A 53 -2.12 -17.27 4.42
CA CYS A 53 -2.22 -15.81 4.58
C CYS A 53 -2.64 -15.40 5.99
N ASP A 54 -2.87 -16.36 6.88
CA ASP A 54 -3.30 -16.07 8.25
C ASP A 54 -2.23 -15.25 8.99
N GLY A 55 -2.67 -14.22 9.70
CA GLY A 55 -1.80 -13.40 10.54
C GLY A 55 -1.04 -12.29 9.80
N GLY A 56 -1.14 -12.21 8.49
CA GLY A 56 -0.57 -11.08 7.72
C GLY A 56 0.87 -11.25 7.26
N LYS A 57 1.51 -12.37 7.57
CA LYS A 57 2.92 -12.58 7.20
C LYS A 57 3.10 -12.67 5.68
N THR A 58 2.16 -13.33 4.99
CA THR A 58 2.20 -13.43 3.53
C THR A 58 2.02 -12.03 2.91
N ALA A 59 1.10 -11.23 3.43
CA ALA A 59 0.89 -9.86 2.97
C ALA A 59 2.16 -9.02 3.15
N LEU A 60 2.79 -9.09 4.32
CA LEU A 60 4.03 -8.37 4.60
C LEU A 60 5.13 -8.79 3.63
N ASN A 61 5.36 -10.08 3.49
CA ASN A 61 6.41 -10.60 2.62
C ASN A 61 6.16 -10.23 1.16
N SER A 62 4.92 -10.27 0.72
CA SER A 62 4.55 -9.90 -0.65
C SER A 62 4.85 -8.43 -0.93
N LEU A 63 4.50 -7.54 -0.01
CA LEU A 63 4.78 -6.11 -0.17
C LEU A 63 6.28 -5.82 -0.14
N LEU A 64 7.02 -6.50 0.75
CA LEU A 64 8.47 -6.32 0.83
C LEU A 64 9.19 -6.86 -0.41
N ALA A 65 8.69 -7.95 -0.99
CA ALA A 65 9.28 -8.60 -2.15
C ALA A 65 8.86 -7.97 -3.48
N CYS A 66 7.96 -7.00 -3.45
CA CYS A 66 7.39 -6.39 -4.66
C CYS A 66 8.48 -5.74 -5.52
N CYS A 67 8.47 -6.05 -6.82
CA CYS A 67 9.43 -5.47 -7.76
C CYS A 67 9.00 -4.11 -8.31
N SER A 68 7.78 -3.66 -8.05
CA SER A 68 7.33 -2.33 -8.46
C SER A 68 7.98 -1.27 -7.55
N PRO A 69 8.63 -0.25 -8.12
CA PRO A 69 9.31 0.76 -7.31
C PRO A 69 8.35 1.74 -6.67
N GLY A 70 8.81 2.40 -5.61
CA GLY A 70 8.04 3.46 -4.95
C GLY A 70 7.09 2.98 -3.87
N LEU A 71 7.24 1.75 -3.41
CA LEU A 71 6.43 1.15 -2.36
C LEU A 71 7.29 0.94 -1.11
N SER A 72 6.92 1.63 -0.04
CA SER A 72 7.49 1.44 1.29
C SER A 72 6.48 0.71 2.16
N VAL A 73 6.94 -0.07 3.12
CA VAL A 73 6.09 -0.99 3.88
C VAL A 73 6.22 -0.73 5.37
N VAL A 74 5.11 -0.71 6.08
CA VAL A 74 5.08 -0.68 7.54
C VAL A 74 4.77 -2.08 8.07
N ASN A 75 4.82 -2.25 9.38
CA ASN A 75 4.54 -3.54 9.98
C ASN A 75 3.07 -3.93 9.80
N ILE A 76 2.77 -5.21 10.05
CA ILE A 76 1.42 -5.76 9.97
C ILE A 76 0.48 -4.95 10.87
N ASP A 77 -0.66 -4.56 10.32
CA ASP A 77 -1.71 -3.79 11.01
C ASP A 77 -1.29 -2.41 11.51
N ASN A 78 -0.15 -1.90 11.06
CA ASN A 78 0.34 -0.60 11.52
C ASN A 78 -0.14 0.57 10.66
N GLY A 79 -1.46 0.71 10.54
CA GLY A 79 -2.06 1.85 9.83
C GLY A 79 -1.71 3.18 10.45
N PHE A 80 -1.59 3.24 11.78
CA PHE A 80 -1.20 4.45 12.48
C PHE A 80 0.20 4.91 12.06
N GLY A 81 1.16 3.98 12.00
CA GLY A 81 2.51 4.30 11.56
C GLY A 81 2.55 4.81 10.12
N ALA A 82 1.74 4.23 9.24
CA ALA A 82 1.62 4.70 7.87
C ALA A 82 1.09 6.13 7.82
N ALA A 83 0.04 6.42 8.57
CA ALA A 83 -0.53 7.76 8.64
C ALA A 83 0.47 8.78 9.18
N CYS A 84 1.22 8.42 10.21
CA CYS A 84 2.26 9.30 10.77
C CYS A 84 3.37 9.56 9.75
N THR A 85 3.80 8.52 9.03
CA THR A 85 4.83 8.67 7.99
C THR A 85 4.35 9.61 6.89
N ALA A 86 3.12 9.44 6.43
CA ALA A 86 2.54 10.31 5.41
C ALA A 86 2.46 11.76 5.89
N ALA A 87 1.97 11.96 7.11
CA ALA A 87 1.84 13.30 7.68
C ALA A 87 3.18 14.00 7.82
N LYS A 88 4.19 13.29 8.31
CA LYS A 88 5.55 13.85 8.44
C LYS A 88 6.16 14.17 7.10
N THR A 89 5.96 13.30 6.11
CA THR A 89 6.49 13.51 4.77
C THR A 89 5.88 14.77 4.14
N LEU A 90 4.56 14.92 4.20
CA LEU A 90 3.88 16.09 3.66
C LEU A 90 4.29 17.36 4.38
N SER A 91 4.39 17.29 5.70
CA SER A 91 4.80 18.42 6.53
C SER A 91 6.21 18.91 6.20
N SER A 92 7.13 17.99 5.89
CA SER A 92 8.52 18.35 5.56
C SER A 92 8.64 19.10 4.25
N PHE A 93 7.62 19.03 3.39
CA PHE A 93 7.57 19.78 2.13
C PHE A 93 6.63 21.00 2.19
N GLY A 94 6.19 21.38 3.37
CA GLY A 94 5.33 22.53 3.54
C GLY A 94 3.88 22.30 3.12
N CYS A 95 3.44 21.07 3.13
CA CYS A 95 2.09 20.69 2.69
C CYS A 95 1.13 20.50 3.85
#